data_d680e59422c762f2c357e1dc6bc1100e
#
_entry.id   d680e59422c762f2c357e1dc6bc1100e
#
_cell.length_a   1.000
_cell.length_b   1.000
_cell.length_c   1.000
_cell.angle_alpha   90.00
_cell.angle_beta   90.00
_cell.angle_gamma   90.00
#
_symmetry.space_group_name_H-M   'P 1'
#
loop_
_entity.id
_entity.type
_entity.pdbx_description
1 polymer ?
#
loop_
_entity_poly.entity_id
_entity_poly.type
_entity_poly.pdbx_seq_one_letter_code
_entity_poly.pdbx_strand_id
1 'polypeptide(L)'
;QVLVNGNINSVRNSNYRANRPTKVIVHGWNSNGNSQINPLITSAFLDVQDVNVIVVDWNSLANGLYTTAVRGVPDVGRHLGNFLTWLFNNAGGNWNQLHLVGFSLGAHVVGNAGRTVGGRAVRVTGLDPAGPQWGGNSNALNRNSGVYVESIHTDGGLLGIFDTISDADFYPNGGRNPQPGCSLSNCSHSRAYQLFAASIRFNHFIGRQCSNLNQAQNNNCSGNHHLPTRTNPYY
;
A
#
# COMPACT_ATOMS: atom_id res chain seq x y z
N GLN A 1 -15.19 -14.45 3.32
CA GLN A 1 -15.33 -14.55 4.78
C GLN A 1 -15.03 -13.18 5.39
N VAL A 2 -15.87 -12.73 6.33
CA VAL A 2 -15.73 -11.43 6.97
C VAL A 2 -15.11 -11.62 8.37
N LEU A 3 -14.01 -10.92 8.64
CA LEU A 3 -13.41 -10.85 9.98
C LEU A 3 -14.03 -9.68 10.73
N VAL A 4 -14.44 -9.90 11.97
CA VAL A 4 -15.12 -8.89 12.81
C VAL A 4 -14.30 -8.65 14.06
N ASN A 5 -13.90 -7.40 14.28
CA ASN A 5 -13.16 -6.99 15.47
C ASN A 5 -13.93 -7.36 16.75
N GLY A 6 -13.25 -7.98 17.71
CA GLY A 6 -13.87 -8.46 18.95
C GLY A 6 -14.60 -9.80 18.85
N ASN A 7 -14.80 -10.36 17.65
CA ASN A 7 -15.47 -11.63 17.44
C ASN A 7 -14.48 -12.71 16.98
N ILE A 8 -13.90 -13.45 17.93
CA ILE A 8 -12.92 -14.50 17.65
C ILE A 8 -13.50 -15.64 16.77
N ASN A 9 -14.79 -15.88 16.82
CA ASN A 9 -15.43 -16.92 16.01
C ASN A 9 -15.41 -16.56 14.52
N SER A 10 -15.44 -15.27 14.16
CA SER A 10 -15.28 -14.83 12.77
C SER A 10 -13.90 -15.23 12.21
N VAL A 11 -12.87 -15.23 13.05
CA VAL A 11 -11.51 -15.64 12.68
C VAL A 11 -11.42 -17.17 12.65
N ARG A 12 -11.93 -17.87 13.66
CA ARG A 12 -11.92 -19.35 13.74
C ARG A 12 -12.65 -20.01 12.57
N ASN A 13 -13.72 -19.38 12.10
CA ASN A 13 -14.51 -19.85 10.96
C ASN A 13 -13.96 -19.38 9.60
N SER A 14 -12.79 -18.71 9.60
CA SER A 14 -12.13 -18.22 8.39
C SER A 14 -10.95 -19.12 7.98
N ASN A 15 -10.32 -18.77 6.87
CA ASN A 15 -9.08 -19.40 6.42
C ASN A 15 -7.82 -18.81 7.08
N TYR A 16 -7.96 -17.90 8.04
CA TYR A 16 -6.83 -17.29 8.74
C TYR A 16 -6.00 -18.35 9.47
N ARG A 17 -4.67 -18.26 9.33
CA ARG A 17 -3.71 -19.12 10.01
C ARG A 17 -2.59 -18.25 10.59
N ALA A 18 -2.39 -18.35 11.90
CA ALA A 18 -1.43 -17.52 12.65
C ALA A 18 0.03 -17.70 12.21
N ASN A 19 0.38 -18.88 11.70
CA ASN A 19 1.73 -19.21 11.25
C ASN A 19 2.05 -18.76 9.82
N ARG A 20 1.09 -18.16 9.11
CA ARG A 20 1.27 -17.59 7.77
C ARG A 20 1.56 -16.10 7.84
N PRO A 21 2.43 -15.57 6.97
CA PRO A 21 2.53 -14.13 6.78
C PRO A 21 1.18 -13.50 6.45
N THR A 22 0.94 -12.30 6.95
CA THR A 22 -0.33 -11.59 6.73
C THR A 22 -0.12 -10.38 5.81
N LYS A 23 -0.88 -10.35 4.73
CA LYS A 23 -0.94 -9.25 3.76
C LYS A 23 -2.28 -8.54 3.91
N VAL A 24 -2.26 -7.23 4.03
CA VAL A 24 -3.48 -6.40 4.13
C VAL A 24 -3.54 -5.47 2.94
N ILE A 25 -4.68 -5.42 2.26
CA ILE A 25 -4.88 -4.60 1.05
C ILE A 25 -5.99 -3.59 1.32
N VAL A 26 -5.72 -2.31 1.06
CA VAL A 26 -6.65 -1.20 1.30
C VAL A 26 -6.86 -0.40 0.01
N HIS A 27 -8.09 -0.38 -0.47
CA HIS A 27 -8.49 0.37 -1.68
C HIS A 27 -8.50 1.88 -1.45
N GLY A 28 -8.62 2.65 -2.56
CA GLY A 28 -8.64 4.10 -2.55
C GLY A 28 -10.03 4.72 -2.49
N TRP A 29 -10.09 6.04 -2.82
CA TRP A 29 -11.31 6.81 -2.92
C TRP A 29 -12.19 6.32 -4.07
N ASN A 30 -13.52 6.48 -3.93
CA ASN A 30 -14.54 6.05 -4.89
C ASN A 30 -14.40 4.58 -5.29
N SER A 31 -14.14 3.72 -4.31
CA SER A 31 -13.76 2.32 -4.46
C SER A 31 -14.38 1.48 -3.35
N ASN A 32 -14.24 0.16 -3.42
CA ASN A 32 -14.81 -0.79 -2.48
C ASN A 32 -14.03 -2.12 -2.46
N GLY A 33 -14.46 -3.06 -1.64
CA GLY A 33 -13.84 -4.37 -1.47
C GLY A 33 -13.79 -5.25 -2.74
N ASN A 34 -14.57 -4.92 -3.78
CA ASN A 34 -14.59 -5.65 -5.07
C ASN A 34 -13.76 -4.96 -6.16
N SER A 35 -13.16 -3.80 -5.84
CA SER A 35 -12.37 -3.03 -6.82
C SER A 35 -11.14 -3.82 -7.29
N GLN A 36 -10.72 -3.59 -8.52
CA GLN A 36 -9.73 -4.38 -9.26
C GLN A 36 -8.40 -4.60 -8.52
N ILE A 37 -7.96 -3.63 -7.72
CA ILE A 37 -6.76 -3.77 -6.91
C ILE A 37 -6.81 -5.02 -6.02
N ASN A 38 -7.96 -5.31 -5.41
CA ASN A 38 -8.09 -6.37 -4.42
C ASN A 38 -7.87 -7.77 -5.02
N PRO A 39 -8.61 -8.22 -6.04
CA PRO A 39 -8.36 -9.54 -6.64
C PRO A 39 -6.99 -9.61 -7.33
N LEU A 40 -6.52 -8.52 -7.94
CA LEU A 40 -5.25 -8.52 -8.66
C LEU A 40 -4.06 -8.77 -7.72
N ILE A 41 -3.97 -8.03 -6.60
CA ILE A 41 -2.89 -8.19 -5.64
C ILE A 41 -3.07 -9.45 -4.80
N THR A 42 -4.32 -9.81 -4.44
CA THR A 42 -4.61 -11.05 -3.72
C THR A 42 -4.10 -12.26 -4.50
N SER A 43 -4.45 -12.37 -5.78
CA SER A 43 -4.00 -13.51 -6.59
C SER A 43 -2.48 -13.50 -6.75
N ALA A 44 -1.85 -12.32 -6.92
CA ALA A 44 -0.41 -12.23 -7.03
C ALA A 44 0.31 -12.78 -5.79
N PHE A 45 -0.15 -12.43 -4.59
CA PHE A 45 0.42 -12.96 -3.35
C PHE A 45 0.20 -14.48 -3.23
N LEU A 46 -1.02 -14.96 -3.49
CA LEU A 46 -1.36 -16.38 -3.35
C LEU A 46 -0.67 -17.26 -4.41
N ASP A 47 -0.34 -16.72 -5.58
CA ASP A 47 0.39 -17.45 -6.63
C ASP A 47 1.84 -17.78 -6.22
N VAL A 48 2.43 -16.97 -5.34
CA VAL A 48 3.86 -17.09 -5.01
C VAL A 48 4.15 -17.52 -3.57
N GLN A 49 3.18 -17.40 -2.66
CA GLN A 49 3.40 -17.68 -1.25
C GLN A 49 2.10 -18.11 -0.54
N ASP A 50 2.24 -19.03 0.43
CA ASP A 50 1.15 -19.39 1.34
C ASP A 50 0.99 -18.32 2.42
N VAL A 51 0.01 -17.44 2.27
CA VAL A 51 -0.21 -16.24 3.11
C VAL A 51 -1.67 -16.07 3.50
N ASN A 52 -1.92 -15.33 4.57
CA ASN A 52 -3.23 -14.71 4.80
C ASN A 52 -3.32 -13.43 3.96
N VAL A 53 -4.42 -13.23 3.26
CA VAL A 53 -4.74 -11.96 2.59
C VAL A 53 -6.04 -11.41 3.19
N ILE A 54 -5.97 -10.20 3.71
CA ILE A 54 -7.10 -9.48 4.30
C ILE A 54 -7.37 -8.23 3.45
N VAL A 55 -8.55 -8.15 2.86
CA VAL A 55 -9.02 -6.97 2.14
C VAL A 55 -9.82 -6.10 3.09
N VAL A 56 -9.46 -4.83 3.17
CA VAL A 56 -10.18 -3.83 3.97
C VAL A 56 -11.13 -3.07 3.06
N ASP A 57 -12.42 -3.16 3.35
CA ASP A 57 -13.45 -2.39 2.67
C ASP A 57 -13.91 -1.24 3.58
N TRP A 58 -13.60 -0.01 3.19
CA TRP A 58 -13.99 1.21 3.87
C TRP A 58 -14.90 2.09 3.01
N ASN A 59 -15.68 1.48 2.13
CA ASN A 59 -16.48 2.15 1.10
C ASN A 59 -17.47 3.17 1.67
N SER A 60 -17.97 2.99 2.88
CA SER A 60 -18.92 3.92 3.52
C SER A 60 -18.36 5.34 3.65
N LEU A 61 -17.04 5.49 3.80
CA LEU A 61 -16.33 6.77 3.80
C LEU A 61 -15.67 7.06 2.45
N ALA A 62 -15.14 6.04 1.79
CA ALA A 62 -14.41 6.17 0.53
C ALA A 62 -15.29 6.65 -0.64
N ASN A 63 -16.58 6.35 -0.65
CA ASN A 63 -17.51 6.71 -1.73
C ASN A 63 -18.18 8.08 -1.55
N GLY A 64 -17.85 8.82 -0.50
CA GLY A 64 -18.32 10.17 -0.27
C GLY A 64 -17.51 11.23 -1.03
N LEU A 65 -17.72 12.48 -0.66
CA LEU A 65 -16.89 13.59 -1.15
C LEU A 65 -15.41 13.31 -0.79
N TYR A 66 -14.51 13.62 -1.71
CA TYR A 66 -13.07 13.42 -1.50
C TYR A 66 -12.57 14.06 -0.19
N THR A 67 -13.00 15.29 0.11
CA THR A 67 -12.64 15.98 1.35
C THR A 67 -13.11 15.25 2.61
N THR A 68 -14.29 14.62 2.54
CA THR A 68 -14.83 13.80 3.65
C THR A 68 -14.02 12.52 3.80
N ALA A 69 -13.70 11.85 2.69
CA ALA A 69 -12.85 10.66 2.69
C ALA A 69 -11.46 10.97 3.27
N VAL A 70 -10.81 12.08 2.86
CA VAL A 70 -9.52 12.54 3.40
C VAL A 70 -9.57 12.70 4.92
N ARG A 71 -10.61 13.35 5.45
CA ARG A 71 -10.78 13.54 6.90
C ARG A 71 -10.99 12.22 7.65
N GLY A 72 -11.60 11.23 7.00
CA GLY A 72 -11.86 9.91 7.59
C GLY A 72 -10.65 8.99 7.61
N VAL A 73 -9.63 9.21 6.75
CA VAL A 73 -8.47 8.33 6.61
C VAL A 73 -7.75 8.05 7.94
N PRO A 74 -7.43 9.03 8.81
CA PRO A 74 -6.75 8.73 10.08
C PRO A 74 -7.55 7.79 10.98
N ASP A 75 -8.87 7.96 11.03
CA ASP A 75 -9.74 7.10 11.84
C ASP A 75 -9.85 5.69 11.28
N VAL A 76 -10.00 5.54 9.96
CA VAL A 76 -9.99 4.23 9.31
C VAL A 76 -8.66 3.52 9.58
N GLY A 77 -7.53 4.23 9.45
CA GLY A 77 -6.21 3.69 9.74
C GLY A 77 -6.08 3.24 11.20
N ARG A 78 -6.55 4.05 12.15
CA ARG A 78 -6.55 3.71 13.57
C ARG A 78 -7.41 2.47 13.85
N HIS A 79 -8.60 2.37 13.27
CA HIS A 79 -9.45 1.19 13.41
C HIS A 79 -8.78 -0.07 12.84
N LEU A 80 -8.14 0.04 11.69
CA LEU A 80 -7.37 -1.07 11.10
C LEU A 80 -6.21 -1.48 12.02
N GLY A 81 -5.45 -0.54 12.56
CA GLY A 81 -4.36 -0.83 13.50
C GLY A 81 -4.86 -1.52 14.77
N ASN A 82 -5.96 -1.06 15.33
CA ASN A 82 -6.60 -1.68 16.49
C ASN A 82 -7.12 -3.09 16.19
N PHE A 83 -7.71 -3.28 15.02
CA PHE A 83 -8.14 -4.62 14.56
C PHE A 83 -6.95 -5.58 14.45
N LEU A 84 -5.85 -5.16 13.85
CA LEU A 84 -4.65 -6.01 13.71
C LEU A 84 -4.03 -6.37 15.07
N THR A 85 -4.01 -5.42 15.99
CA THR A 85 -3.55 -5.66 17.38
C THR A 85 -4.45 -6.69 18.07
N TRP A 86 -5.76 -6.53 17.95
CA TRP A 86 -6.73 -7.48 18.49
C TRP A 86 -6.56 -8.88 17.84
N LEU A 87 -6.45 -8.92 16.51
CA LEU A 87 -6.30 -10.17 15.76
C LEU A 87 -5.05 -10.94 16.22
N PHE A 88 -3.90 -10.29 16.27
CA PHE A 88 -2.64 -10.94 16.65
C PHE A 88 -2.62 -11.34 18.11
N ASN A 89 -3.24 -10.57 19.01
CA ASN A 89 -3.32 -10.90 20.43
C ASN A 89 -4.26 -12.09 20.71
N ASN A 90 -5.32 -12.27 19.93
CA ASN A 90 -6.34 -13.28 20.19
C ASN A 90 -6.27 -14.51 19.27
N ALA A 91 -5.77 -14.37 18.06
CA ALA A 91 -5.67 -15.45 17.08
C ALA A 91 -4.22 -15.79 16.70
N GLY A 92 -3.26 -15.02 17.17
CA GLY A 92 -1.84 -15.13 16.80
C GLY A 92 -1.53 -14.44 15.48
N GLY A 93 -0.26 -14.26 15.23
CA GLY A 93 0.30 -13.57 14.07
C GLY A 93 1.67 -13.00 14.43
N ASN A 94 2.37 -12.45 13.43
CA ASN A 94 3.72 -11.95 13.63
C ASN A 94 3.89 -10.59 12.92
N TRP A 95 4.23 -9.56 13.68
CA TRP A 95 4.50 -8.21 13.15
C TRP A 95 5.63 -8.21 12.12
N ASN A 96 6.63 -9.07 12.27
CA ASN A 96 7.73 -9.25 11.33
C ASN A 96 7.31 -9.96 10.03
N GLN A 97 6.06 -10.38 9.92
CA GLN A 97 5.46 -11.00 8.74
C GLN A 97 4.21 -10.25 8.27
N LEU A 98 3.97 -9.04 8.81
CA LEU A 98 2.86 -8.18 8.41
C LEU A 98 3.30 -7.22 7.30
N HIS A 99 2.60 -7.27 6.17
CA HIS A 99 2.74 -6.33 5.06
C HIS A 99 1.44 -5.60 4.80
N LEU A 100 1.45 -4.29 4.94
CA LEU A 100 0.32 -3.41 4.66
C LEU A 100 0.48 -2.80 3.26
N VAL A 101 -0.53 -2.90 2.42
CA VAL A 101 -0.52 -2.37 1.05
C VAL A 101 -1.73 -1.48 0.86
N GLY A 102 -1.53 -0.25 0.46
CA GLY A 102 -2.61 0.71 0.23
C GLY A 102 -2.47 1.45 -1.09
N PHE A 103 -3.59 1.68 -1.78
CA PHE A 103 -3.66 2.43 -3.03
C PHE A 103 -4.32 3.79 -2.83
N SER A 104 -3.75 4.85 -3.42
CA SER A 104 -4.34 6.19 -3.38
C SER A 104 -4.58 6.68 -1.94
N LEU A 105 -5.81 7.02 -1.54
CA LEU A 105 -6.15 7.28 -0.12
C LEU A 105 -5.87 6.08 0.78
N GLY A 106 -5.99 4.85 0.27
CA GLY A 106 -5.64 3.64 1.02
C GLY A 106 -4.19 3.58 1.46
N ALA A 107 -3.26 4.22 0.73
CA ALA A 107 -1.87 4.35 1.13
C ALA A 107 -1.73 5.14 2.44
N HIS A 108 -2.51 6.21 2.60
CA HIS A 108 -2.53 6.99 3.84
C HIS A 108 -3.28 6.26 4.96
N VAL A 109 -4.29 5.43 4.63
CA VAL A 109 -4.93 4.54 5.60
C VAL A 109 -3.90 3.56 6.19
N VAL A 110 -3.14 2.84 5.35
CA VAL A 110 -2.12 1.90 5.86
C VAL A 110 -0.99 2.61 6.58
N GLY A 111 -0.66 3.85 6.21
CA GLY A 111 0.29 4.69 6.93
C GLY A 111 -0.15 4.96 8.36
N ASN A 112 -1.39 5.37 8.56
CA ASN A 112 -1.98 5.59 9.88
C ASN A 112 -2.12 4.28 10.68
N ALA A 113 -2.53 3.18 10.04
CA ALA A 113 -2.60 1.87 10.68
C ALA A 113 -1.22 1.42 11.17
N GLY A 114 -0.18 1.58 10.35
CA GLY A 114 1.20 1.26 10.69
C GLY A 114 1.68 2.04 11.92
N ARG A 115 1.44 3.35 11.99
CA ARG A 115 1.77 4.17 13.17
C ARG A 115 0.95 3.78 14.40
N THR A 116 -0.32 3.43 14.22
CA THR A 116 -1.18 2.97 15.32
C THR A 116 -0.64 1.71 15.99
N VAL A 117 -0.04 0.80 15.21
CA VAL A 117 0.61 -0.39 15.77
C VAL A 117 2.08 -0.15 16.18
N GLY A 118 2.50 1.11 16.29
CA GLY A 118 3.85 1.50 16.75
C GLY A 118 4.95 1.27 15.71
N GLY A 119 4.63 1.30 14.42
CA GLY A 119 5.60 1.10 13.34
C GLY A 119 6.14 -0.34 13.23
N ARG A 120 5.46 -1.32 13.81
CA ARG A 120 5.92 -2.71 13.88
C ARG A 120 5.66 -3.53 12.61
N ALA A 121 4.81 -3.07 11.71
CA ALA A 121 4.62 -3.74 10.43
C ALA A 121 5.96 -3.81 9.68
N VAL A 122 6.39 -5.01 9.30
CA VAL A 122 7.71 -5.17 8.67
C VAL A 122 7.82 -4.44 7.34
N ARG A 123 6.71 -4.31 6.61
CA ARG A 123 6.66 -3.60 5.34
C ARG A 123 5.33 -2.86 5.15
N VAL A 124 5.41 -1.64 4.67
CA VAL A 124 4.25 -0.84 4.27
C VAL A 124 4.49 -0.31 2.86
N THR A 125 3.56 -0.58 1.95
CA THR A 125 3.66 -0.18 0.55
C THR A 125 2.54 0.79 0.19
N GLY A 126 2.90 2.00 -0.25
CA GLY A 126 1.99 2.97 -0.85
C GLY A 126 2.00 2.86 -2.38
N LEU A 127 0.85 2.59 -2.97
CA LEU A 127 0.67 2.50 -4.42
C LEU A 127 0.04 3.79 -4.92
N ASP A 128 0.86 4.61 -5.57
CA ASP A 128 0.54 5.99 -5.97
C ASP A 128 -0.26 6.73 -4.90
N PRO A 129 0.37 6.98 -3.72
CA PRO A 129 -0.31 7.61 -2.59
C PRO A 129 -0.99 8.90 -3.03
N ALA A 130 -2.21 9.15 -2.58
CA ALA A 130 -3.01 10.31 -3.00
C ALA A 130 -2.28 11.63 -2.78
N GLY A 131 -2.33 12.53 -3.78
CA GLY A 131 -1.66 13.83 -3.74
C GLY A 131 -2.50 14.97 -3.16
N PRO A 132 -3.73 15.22 -3.67
CA PRO A 132 -4.54 16.35 -3.23
C PRO A 132 -4.81 16.33 -1.71
N GLN A 133 -4.47 17.40 -1.00
CA GLN A 133 -4.56 17.59 0.46
C GLN A 133 -3.58 16.76 1.30
N TRP A 134 -2.58 16.11 0.68
CA TRP A 134 -1.62 15.27 1.41
C TRP A 134 -0.18 15.83 1.41
N GLY A 135 0.11 16.81 0.59
CA GLY A 135 1.39 17.54 0.68
C GLY A 135 1.56 18.21 2.05
N GLY A 136 2.61 17.86 2.79
CA GLY A 136 2.86 18.38 4.14
C GLY A 136 1.86 17.95 5.22
N ASN A 137 0.97 17.01 4.93
CA ASN A 137 0.00 16.50 5.89
C ASN A 137 0.66 15.46 6.82
N SER A 138 0.63 15.71 8.14
CA SER A 138 1.23 14.81 9.14
C SER A 138 0.57 13.41 9.19
N ASN A 139 -0.65 13.29 8.70
CA ASN A 139 -1.36 12.01 8.58
C ASN A 139 -1.05 11.27 7.27
N ALA A 140 -0.22 11.82 6.40
CA ALA A 140 0.23 11.10 5.21
C ALA A 140 1.06 9.86 5.57
N LEU A 141 1.12 8.90 4.65
CA LEU A 141 2.11 7.83 4.68
C LEU A 141 3.51 8.44 4.84
N ASN A 142 4.32 7.89 5.73
CA ASN A 142 5.68 8.34 5.95
C ASN A 142 6.54 7.20 6.53
N ARG A 143 7.84 7.45 6.69
CA ARG A 143 8.83 6.46 7.16
C ARG A 143 8.53 5.85 8.53
N ASN A 144 7.75 6.53 9.38
CA ASN A 144 7.37 6.02 10.69
C ASN A 144 6.19 5.02 10.63
N SER A 145 5.65 4.77 9.44
CA SER A 145 4.50 3.88 9.25
C SER A 145 4.83 2.40 9.38
N GLY A 146 6.12 2.02 9.30
CA GLY A 146 6.57 0.63 9.41
C GLY A 146 8.07 0.53 9.57
N VAL A 147 8.58 -0.69 9.64
CA VAL A 147 10.02 -0.97 9.67
C VAL A 147 10.68 -0.60 8.33
N TYR A 148 10.02 -0.95 7.23
CA TYR A 148 10.38 -0.53 5.89
C TYR A 148 9.14 -0.01 5.17
N VAL A 149 9.21 1.21 4.67
CA VAL A 149 8.13 1.88 3.94
C VAL A 149 8.57 2.19 2.53
N GLU A 150 7.76 1.83 1.56
CA GLU A 150 8.02 2.13 0.15
C GLU A 150 6.80 2.73 -0.53
N SER A 151 7.02 3.49 -1.58
CA SER A 151 5.97 4.02 -2.44
C SER A 151 6.32 3.84 -3.91
N ILE A 152 5.31 3.55 -4.74
CA ILE A 152 5.41 3.49 -6.20
C ILE A 152 4.57 4.64 -6.74
N HIS A 153 5.23 5.63 -7.36
CA HIS A 153 4.60 6.84 -7.90
C HIS A 153 4.39 6.67 -9.40
N THR A 154 3.14 6.82 -9.86
CA THR A 154 2.80 6.63 -11.28
C THR A 154 1.97 7.76 -11.87
N ASP A 155 1.36 8.61 -11.04
CA ASP A 155 0.57 9.78 -11.46
C ASP A 155 0.91 11.00 -10.59
N GLY A 156 2.17 11.12 -10.20
CA GLY A 156 2.66 12.16 -9.30
C GLY A 156 2.42 13.58 -9.82
N GLY A 157 1.90 14.44 -8.93
CA GLY A 157 1.54 15.81 -9.24
C GLY A 157 0.12 15.99 -9.78
N LEU A 158 -0.63 14.90 -10.01
CA LEU A 158 -2.05 14.90 -10.36
C LEU A 158 -2.85 14.17 -9.27
N LEU A 159 -3.24 12.90 -9.48
CA LEU A 159 -3.94 12.12 -8.45
C LEU A 159 -2.99 11.61 -7.36
N GLY A 160 -1.75 11.33 -7.71
CA GLY A 160 -0.70 10.89 -6.79
C GLY A 160 0.17 12.01 -6.26
N ILE A 161 0.76 11.82 -5.08
CA ILE A 161 1.83 12.67 -4.55
C ILE A 161 3.13 12.41 -5.32
N PHE A 162 3.93 13.44 -5.56
CA PHE A 162 5.22 13.31 -6.26
C PHE A 162 6.42 13.30 -5.31
N ASP A 163 6.27 13.93 -4.15
CA ASP A 163 7.34 14.04 -3.16
C ASP A 163 7.76 12.68 -2.61
N THR A 164 9.02 12.57 -2.19
CA THR A 164 9.51 11.41 -1.44
C THR A 164 8.90 11.39 -0.05
N ILE A 165 8.25 10.29 0.31
CA ILE A 165 7.57 10.14 1.60
C ILE A 165 7.95 8.84 2.34
N SER A 166 8.73 7.98 1.69
CA SER A 166 9.04 6.62 2.14
C SER A 166 10.53 6.43 2.38
N ASP A 167 10.95 5.25 2.85
CA ASP A 167 12.36 4.84 2.88
C ASP A 167 12.88 4.63 1.45
N ALA A 168 12.03 4.06 0.58
CA ALA A 168 12.28 3.95 -0.85
C ALA A 168 11.07 4.44 -1.65
N ASP A 169 11.31 5.36 -2.56
CA ASP A 169 10.30 5.90 -3.47
C ASP A 169 10.68 5.53 -4.91
N PHE A 170 9.80 4.80 -5.59
CA PHE A 170 10.00 4.34 -6.96
C PHE A 170 9.19 5.19 -7.94
N TYR A 171 9.82 5.58 -9.04
CA TYR A 171 9.24 6.46 -10.06
C TYR A 171 9.26 5.80 -11.45
N PRO A 172 8.46 4.74 -11.70
CA PRO A 172 8.39 4.11 -13.01
C PRO A 172 8.04 5.15 -14.09
N ASN A 173 8.84 5.19 -15.15
CA ASN A 173 8.67 6.15 -16.27
C ASN A 173 8.55 7.60 -15.81
N GLY A 174 9.37 8.00 -14.82
CA GLY A 174 9.37 9.35 -14.27
C GLY A 174 8.30 9.61 -13.21
N GLY A 175 7.51 8.61 -12.84
CA GLY A 175 6.51 8.69 -11.76
C GLY A 175 5.30 9.55 -12.07
N ARG A 176 5.05 9.88 -13.32
CA ARG A 176 3.99 10.81 -13.77
C ARG A 176 3.13 10.24 -14.89
N ASN A 177 2.00 10.92 -15.13
CA ASN A 177 1.17 10.70 -16.32
C ASN A 177 1.86 11.31 -17.57
N PRO A 178 1.79 10.66 -18.76
CA PRO A 178 1.22 9.34 -18.99
C PRO A 178 2.19 8.20 -18.71
N GLN A 179 1.72 7.16 -18.05
CA GLN A 179 2.43 5.90 -17.98
C GLN A 179 2.30 5.13 -19.31
N PRO A 180 3.23 4.24 -19.67
CA PRO A 180 3.14 3.45 -20.89
C PRO A 180 1.79 2.74 -21.03
N GLY A 181 1.12 2.95 -22.19
CA GLY A 181 -0.20 2.41 -22.48
C GLY A 181 -1.37 3.17 -21.82
N CYS A 182 -1.10 4.30 -21.16
CA CYS A 182 -2.11 5.16 -20.55
C CYS A 182 -2.23 6.50 -21.32
N SER A 183 -3.45 6.97 -21.49
CA SER A 183 -3.75 8.31 -22.03
C SER A 183 -4.29 9.25 -20.96
N LEU A 184 -4.82 8.71 -19.87
CA LEU A 184 -5.51 9.45 -18.82
C LEU A 184 -4.83 9.25 -17.48
N SER A 185 -4.92 10.27 -16.62
CA SER A 185 -4.42 10.26 -15.24
C SER A 185 -4.93 9.06 -14.43
N ASN A 186 -6.22 8.75 -14.55
CA ASN A 186 -6.81 7.59 -13.84
C ASN A 186 -6.14 6.24 -14.21
N CYS A 187 -5.77 6.06 -15.48
CA CYS A 187 -5.03 4.91 -15.94
C CYS A 187 -3.61 4.88 -15.35
N SER A 188 -2.91 6.02 -15.39
CA SER A 188 -1.56 6.14 -14.82
C SER A 188 -1.57 5.93 -13.31
N HIS A 189 -2.57 6.46 -12.61
CA HIS A 189 -2.78 6.23 -11.18
C HIS A 189 -2.92 4.74 -10.85
N SER A 190 -3.75 4.04 -11.61
CA SER A 190 -3.97 2.60 -11.46
C SER A 190 -2.76 1.74 -11.84
N ARG A 191 -1.82 2.27 -12.62
CA ARG A 191 -0.61 1.55 -13.04
C ARG A 191 0.23 1.10 -11.84
N ALA A 192 0.19 1.82 -10.72
CA ALA A 192 0.94 1.48 -9.52
C ALA A 192 0.60 0.08 -8.99
N TYR A 193 -0.69 -0.24 -8.83
CA TYR A 193 -1.06 -1.57 -8.34
C TYR A 193 -0.85 -2.68 -9.39
N GLN A 194 -0.90 -2.36 -10.68
CA GLN A 194 -0.57 -3.32 -11.74
C GLN A 194 0.92 -3.67 -11.73
N LEU A 195 1.79 -2.68 -11.64
CA LEU A 195 3.24 -2.88 -11.52
C LEU A 195 3.58 -3.65 -10.25
N PHE A 196 2.96 -3.31 -9.13
CA PHE A 196 3.17 -4.01 -7.87
C PHE A 196 2.78 -5.49 -7.96
N ALA A 197 1.60 -5.82 -8.50
CA ALA A 197 1.18 -7.20 -8.71
C ALA A 197 2.14 -7.97 -9.62
N ALA A 198 2.63 -7.33 -10.69
CA ALA A 198 3.64 -7.93 -11.57
C ALA A 198 4.97 -8.15 -10.84
N SER A 199 5.39 -7.21 -9.98
CA SER A 199 6.62 -7.34 -9.20
C SER A 199 6.58 -8.51 -8.21
N ILE A 200 5.41 -8.78 -7.62
CA ILE A 200 5.19 -9.93 -6.75
C ILE A 200 5.41 -11.24 -7.51
N ARG A 201 4.81 -11.37 -8.71
CA ARG A 201 4.88 -12.61 -9.50
C ARG A 201 6.24 -12.85 -10.11
N PHE A 202 6.85 -11.84 -10.71
CA PHE A 202 7.97 -12.02 -11.61
C PHE A 202 9.30 -11.49 -11.09
N ASN A 203 9.28 -10.59 -10.12
CA ASN A 203 10.49 -10.01 -9.48
C ASN A 203 11.57 -9.57 -10.51
N HIS A 204 11.19 -8.96 -11.61
CA HIS A 204 12.08 -8.59 -12.70
C HIS A 204 12.24 -7.08 -12.90
N PHE A 205 11.55 -6.27 -12.09
CA PHE A 205 11.75 -4.83 -12.11
C PHE A 205 13.01 -4.46 -11.34
N ILE A 206 13.93 -3.80 -12.03
CA ILE A 206 15.20 -3.35 -11.48
C ILE A 206 15.16 -1.83 -11.46
N GLY A 207 15.24 -1.25 -10.25
CA GLY A 207 15.32 0.19 -10.06
C GLY A 207 16.77 0.69 -10.16
N ARG A 208 16.98 1.89 -10.69
CA ARG A 208 18.24 2.61 -10.62
C ARG A 208 18.13 3.69 -9.56
N GLN A 209 19.14 3.81 -8.72
CA GLN A 209 19.17 4.87 -7.73
C GLN A 209 19.36 6.23 -8.38
N CYS A 210 18.52 7.18 -8.00
CA CYS A 210 18.60 8.58 -8.41
C CYS A 210 19.16 9.42 -7.27
N SER A 211 19.92 10.46 -7.59
CA SER A 211 20.47 11.39 -6.59
C SER A 211 19.43 12.43 -6.12
N ASN A 212 18.38 12.65 -6.90
CA ASN A 212 17.30 13.59 -6.59
C ASN A 212 16.05 13.34 -7.44
N LEU A 213 14.94 13.98 -7.08
CA LEU A 213 13.65 13.86 -7.78
C LEU A 213 13.70 14.27 -9.24
N ASN A 214 14.51 15.28 -9.60
CA ASN A 214 14.61 15.72 -10.99
C ASN A 214 15.19 14.62 -11.89
N GLN A 215 16.20 13.88 -11.41
CA GLN A 215 16.71 12.70 -12.12
C GLN A 215 15.65 11.62 -12.26
N ALA A 216 14.89 11.35 -11.20
CA ALA A 216 13.80 10.35 -11.23
C ALA A 216 12.73 10.75 -12.25
N GLN A 217 12.28 12.02 -12.23
CA GLN A 217 11.30 12.57 -13.16
C GLN A 217 11.72 12.46 -14.63
N ASN A 218 12.99 12.66 -14.91
CA ASN A 218 13.54 12.67 -16.27
C ASN A 218 14.09 11.28 -16.71
N ASN A 219 13.87 10.23 -15.89
CA ASN A 219 14.44 8.90 -16.13
C ASN A 219 15.97 8.93 -16.35
N ASN A 220 16.67 9.83 -15.70
CA ASN A 220 18.11 10.04 -15.87
C ASN A 220 18.89 9.70 -14.58
N CYS A 221 18.70 8.47 -14.09
CA CYS A 221 19.36 7.97 -12.89
C CYS A 221 20.57 7.12 -13.29
N SER A 222 21.74 7.45 -12.73
CA SER A 222 23.02 6.80 -13.03
C SER A 222 23.53 5.87 -11.94
N GLY A 223 22.79 5.70 -10.84
CA GLY A 223 23.19 4.84 -9.73
C GLY A 223 23.20 3.37 -10.09
N ASN A 224 24.17 2.63 -9.53
CA ASN A 224 24.38 1.20 -9.80
C ASN A 224 23.60 0.28 -8.86
N HIS A 225 22.76 0.80 -7.96
CA HIS A 225 22.01 -0.02 -7.03
C HIS A 225 20.70 -0.50 -7.67
N HIS A 226 20.59 -1.80 -7.79
CA HIS A 226 19.38 -2.49 -8.15
C HIS A 226 18.59 -2.77 -6.86
N LEU A 227 17.49 -2.06 -6.64
CA LEU A 227 16.54 -2.42 -5.60
C LEU A 227 15.51 -3.36 -6.24
N PRO A 228 15.58 -4.66 -5.95
CA PRO A 228 14.52 -5.56 -6.41
C PRO A 228 13.21 -5.20 -5.69
N THR A 229 12.15 -5.01 -6.45
CA THR A 229 10.80 -4.75 -5.94
C THR A 229 10.18 -6.02 -5.31
N ARG A 230 10.98 -6.82 -4.62
CA ARG A 230 10.54 -8.10 -4.06
C ARG A 230 9.69 -7.92 -2.81
N THR A 231 8.82 -8.91 -2.62
CA THR A 231 8.07 -9.16 -1.39
C THR A 231 8.94 -9.48 -0.17
N ASN A 232 10.25 -9.66 -0.35
CA ASN A 232 11.20 -9.87 0.75
C ASN A 232 11.60 -8.50 1.33
N PRO A 233 11.38 -8.27 2.65
CA PRO A 233 11.69 -6.99 3.28
C PRO A 233 13.18 -6.66 3.39
N TYR A 234 14.07 -7.58 3.06
CA TYR A 234 15.52 -7.43 3.22
C TYR A 234 16.28 -7.17 1.91
N TYR A 235 15.56 -6.96 0.77
CA TYR A 235 16.21 -6.66 -0.51
C TYR A 235 15.35 -5.73 -1.36
#